data_2259216be8d5221a484cf1af1d1ca252
#
_entry.id   2259216be8d5221a484cf1af1d1ca252
#
_cell.length_a   1.000
_cell.length_b   1.000
_cell.length_c   1.000
_cell.angle_alpha   90.00
_cell.angle_beta   90.00
_cell.angle_gamma   90.00
#
_symmetry.space_group_name_H-M   'P 1'
#
loop_
_entity.id
_entity.type
_entity.pdbx_description
1 polymer ?
#
loop_
_entity_poly.entity_id
_entity_poly.type
_entity_poly.pdbx_seq_one_letter_code
_entity_poly.pdbx_strand_id
1 'polypeptide(L)'
;MNYDESLNLILNKMSLGIMPGLARISALLDKMGNPQDSIKIIHIAGTNGKGTVAKTISDNLISAGYKTGLFTSPWITDYREQIQINSQPISKSDFARYVSEYKDNDCSEFEFLTAVMYKYFCDENVDYAVVECGMGGAG
;
A
#
# COMPACT_ATOMS: atom_id res chain seq x y z
N MET A 1 -3.38 -20.11 1.60
CA MET A 1 -4.22 -19.08 2.26
C MET A 1 -5.05 -18.39 1.21
N ASN A 2 -6.36 -18.34 1.43
CA ASN A 2 -7.24 -17.64 0.51
C ASN A 2 -7.37 -16.16 0.90
N TYR A 3 -8.13 -15.39 0.11
CA TYR A 3 -8.27 -13.97 0.37
C TYR A 3 -8.92 -13.67 1.72
N ASP A 4 -9.98 -14.40 2.06
CA ASP A 4 -10.68 -14.14 3.32
C ASP A 4 -9.78 -14.40 4.53
N GLU A 5 -8.99 -15.45 4.49
CA GLU A 5 -8.02 -15.75 5.55
C GLU A 5 -6.93 -14.68 5.62
N SER A 6 -6.43 -14.24 4.49
CA SER A 6 -5.40 -13.21 4.45
C SER A 6 -5.93 -11.87 4.94
N LEU A 7 -7.16 -11.52 4.57
CA LEU A 7 -7.78 -10.29 5.04
C LEU A 7 -7.97 -10.31 6.56
N ASN A 8 -8.44 -11.43 7.10
CA ASN A 8 -8.58 -11.57 8.55
C ASN A 8 -7.23 -11.47 9.26
N LEU A 9 -6.18 -12.05 8.69
CA LEU A 9 -4.86 -11.99 9.29
C LEU A 9 -4.35 -10.54 9.39
N ILE A 10 -4.45 -9.79 8.30
CA ILE A 10 -3.96 -8.41 8.30
C ILE A 10 -4.82 -7.51 9.18
N LEU A 11 -6.14 -7.68 9.17
CA LEU A 11 -7.03 -6.88 10.00
C LEU A 11 -6.83 -7.14 11.50
N ASN A 12 -6.47 -8.35 11.88
CA ASN A 12 -6.19 -8.66 13.29
C ASN A 12 -4.97 -7.89 13.81
N LYS A 13 -4.11 -7.40 12.93
CA LYS A 13 -2.95 -6.60 13.34
C LYS A 13 -3.32 -5.18 13.76
N MET A 14 -4.56 -4.76 13.56
CA MET A 14 -5.01 -3.44 14.00
C MET A 14 -4.86 -3.26 15.51
N SER A 15 -4.98 -4.34 16.28
CA SER A 15 -4.87 -4.29 17.73
C SER A 15 -3.44 -4.01 18.22
N LEU A 16 -2.44 -4.13 17.38
CA LEU A 16 -1.04 -3.89 17.77
C LEU A 16 -0.74 -2.39 17.94
N GLY A 17 -1.60 -1.52 17.41
CA GLY A 17 -1.40 -0.09 17.52
C GLY A 17 -0.24 0.41 16.70
N ILE A 18 0.01 1.71 16.84
CA ILE A 18 1.10 2.38 16.12
C ILE A 18 2.29 2.48 17.05
N MET A 19 3.43 1.97 16.59
CA MET A 19 4.68 2.09 17.33
C MET A 19 5.47 3.28 16.77
N PRO A 20 6.02 4.13 17.63
CA PRO A 20 6.88 5.23 17.16
C PRO A 20 8.07 4.68 16.37
N GLY A 21 8.42 5.37 15.29
CA GLY A 21 9.53 4.99 14.45
C GLY A 21 9.16 4.01 13.36
N LEU A 22 10.15 3.60 12.59
CA LEU A 22 9.96 2.80 11.39
C LEU A 22 10.60 1.41 11.49
N ALA A 23 10.96 0.96 12.69
CA ALA A 23 11.76 -0.25 12.84
C ALA A 23 11.05 -1.50 12.30
N ARG A 24 9.76 -1.64 12.61
CA ARG A 24 9.00 -2.82 12.19
C ARG A 24 8.81 -2.90 10.68
N ILE A 25 8.40 -1.79 10.08
CA ILE A 25 8.18 -1.77 8.63
C ILE A 25 9.52 -1.85 7.88
N SER A 26 10.58 -1.23 8.40
CA SER A 26 11.90 -1.34 7.77
C SER A 26 12.40 -2.77 7.75
N ALA A 27 12.20 -3.51 8.85
CA ALA A 27 12.60 -4.92 8.90
C ALA A 27 11.82 -5.75 7.88
N LEU A 28 10.52 -5.49 7.73
CA LEU A 28 9.71 -6.20 6.74
C LEU A 28 10.15 -5.85 5.32
N LEU A 29 10.37 -4.57 5.04
CA LEU A 29 10.83 -4.13 3.72
C LEU A 29 12.18 -4.74 3.35
N ASP A 30 13.08 -4.90 4.33
CA ASP A 30 14.36 -5.57 4.10
C ASP A 30 14.14 -7.01 3.64
N LYS A 31 13.20 -7.73 4.25
CA LYS A 31 12.87 -9.10 3.83
C LYS A 31 12.35 -9.15 2.41
N MET A 32 11.68 -8.10 1.97
CA MET A 32 11.12 -7.98 0.63
C MET A 32 12.15 -7.50 -0.42
N GLY A 33 13.36 -7.14 0.01
CA GLY A 33 14.38 -6.62 -0.90
C GLY A 33 14.31 -5.12 -1.11
N ASN A 34 13.73 -4.39 -0.18
CA ASN A 34 13.58 -2.93 -0.23
C ASN A 34 12.91 -2.45 -1.52
N PRO A 35 11.70 -2.93 -1.82
CA PRO A 35 11.03 -2.62 -3.08
C PRO A 35 10.76 -1.13 -3.28
N GLN A 36 10.63 -0.36 -2.19
CA GLN A 36 10.37 1.07 -2.25
C GLN A 36 11.50 1.85 -2.94
N ASP A 37 12.72 1.30 -2.94
CA ASP A 37 13.87 1.97 -3.54
C ASP A 37 13.86 1.91 -5.07
N SER A 38 13.05 1.04 -5.64
CA SER A 38 12.97 0.83 -7.09
C SER A 38 11.79 1.53 -7.73
N ILE A 39 11.03 2.31 -6.97
CA ILE A 39 9.79 2.94 -7.43
C ILE A 39 9.92 4.45 -7.35
N LYS A 40 9.41 5.14 -8.37
CA LYS A 40 9.27 6.61 -8.32
C LYS A 40 7.99 6.92 -7.57
N ILE A 41 8.12 7.48 -6.36
CA ILE A 41 7.01 7.70 -5.45
C ILE A 41 6.65 9.18 -5.40
N ILE A 42 5.35 9.48 -5.56
CA ILE A 42 4.80 10.81 -5.37
C ILE A 42 3.99 10.78 -4.08
N HIS A 43 4.49 11.44 -3.05
CA HIS A 43 3.81 11.51 -1.77
C HIS A 43 2.81 12.66 -1.74
N ILE A 44 1.58 12.37 -1.34
CA ILE A 44 0.54 13.37 -1.17
C ILE A 44 0.26 13.50 0.32
N ALA A 45 0.49 14.69 0.86
CA ALA A 45 0.25 14.98 2.27
C ALA A 45 -0.76 16.11 2.40
N GLY A 46 -1.34 16.24 3.56
CA GLY A 46 -2.35 17.26 3.85
C GLY A 46 -3.50 16.69 4.63
N THR A 47 -4.38 17.56 5.09
CA THR A 47 -5.49 17.14 5.94
C THR A 47 -6.80 17.01 5.20
N ASN A 48 -7.04 17.83 4.18
CA ASN A 48 -8.30 17.84 3.45
C ASN A 48 -8.03 17.67 1.96
N GLY A 49 -8.84 16.87 1.31
CA GLY A 49 -8.80 16.72 -0.14
C GLY A 49 -7.62 15.92 -0.68
N LYS A 50 -6.80 15.34 0.18
CA LYS A 50 -5.61 14.60 -0.29
C LYS A 50 -5.99 13.37 -1.12
N GLY A 51 -7.09 12.69 -0.78
CA GLY A 51 -7.57 11.56 -1.57
C GLY A 51 -7.99 12.00 -2.97
N THR A 52 -8.65 13.14 -3.09
CA THR A 52 -9.03 13.70 -4.38
C THR A 52 -7.81 14.11 -5.19
N VAL A 53 -6.83 14.73 -4.54
CA VAL A 53 -5.59 15.15 -5.20
C VAL A 53 -4.81 13.92 -5.70
N ALA A 54 -4.67 12.91 -4.86
CA ALA A 54 -3.95 11.68 -5.22
C ALA A 54 -4.62 11.00 -6.43
N LYS A 55 -5.95 10.88 -6.41
CA LYS A 55 -6.69 10.27 -7.51
C LYS A 55 -6.53 11.07 -8.80
N THR A 56 -6.59 12.39 -8.71
CA THR A 56 -6.43 13.27 -9.88
C THR A 56 -5.05 13.11 -10.50
N ILE A 57 -4.00 13.10 -9.69
CA ILE A 57 -2.63 12.92 -10.18
C ILE A 57 -2.50 11.54 -10.84
N SER A 58 -3.03 10.50 -10.19
CA SER A 58 -3.00 9.15 -10.74
C SER A 58 -3.71 9.08 -12.10
N ASP A 59 -4.91 9.66 -12.20
CA ASP A 59 -5.67 9.66 -13.45
C ASP A 59 -4.91 10.38 -14.57
N ASN A 60 -4.25 11.49 -14.25
CA ASN A 60 -3.46 12.24 -15.22
C ASN A 60 -2.26 11.43 -15.72
N LEU A 61 -1.58 10.71 -14.82
CA LEU A 61 -0.45 9.87 -15.19
C LEU A 61 -0.89 8.70 -16.07
N ILE A 62 -2.02 8.09 -15.73
CA ILE A 62 -2.60 7.00 -16.53
C ILE A 62 -2.93 7.51 -17.94
N SER A 63 -3.55 8.67 -18.03
CA SER A 63 -3.90 9.28 -19.32
C SER A 63 -2.67 9.60 -20.16
N ALA A 64 -1.55 9.89 -19.51
CA ALA A 64 -0.28 10.15 -20.19
C ALA A 64 0.43 8.88 -20.63
N GLY A 65 -0.11 7.70 -20.30
CA GLY A 65 0.44 6.42 -20.73
C GLY A 65 1.34 5.74 -19.72
N TYR A 66 1.40 6.25 -18.50
CA TYR A 66 2.22 5.63 -17.45
C TYR A 66 1.45 4.57 -16.68
N LYS A 67 2.12 3.45 -16.38
CA LYS A 67 1.57 2.45 -15.47
C LYS A 67 1.69 3.00 -14.06
N THR A 68 0.56 3.28 -13.43
CA THR A 68 0.52 4.10 -12.22
C THR A 68 -0.10 3.34 -11.06
N GLY A 69 0.65 3.23 -9.97
CA GLY A 69 0.13 2.74 -8.70
C GLY A 69 -0.53 3.87 -7.92
N LEU A 70 -1.56 3.55 -7.17
CA LEU A 70 -2.25 4.48 -6.28
C LEU A 70 -2.48 3.81 -4.94
N PHE A 71 -2.05 4.46 -3.87
CA PHE A 71 -2.27 3.98 -2.51
C PHE A 71 -3.01 5.06 -1.73
N THR A 72 -4.22 4.73 -1.27
CA THR A 72 -5.06 5.65 -0.51
C THR A 72 -5.62 4.95 0.72
N SER A 73 -5.98 5.73 1.72
CA SER A 73 -6.63 5.25 2.94
C SER A 73 -7.53 6.35 3.49
N PRO A 74 -8.56 6.02 4.26
CA PRO A 74 -9.03 4.66 4.55
C PRO A 74 -9.85 4.07 3.39
N TRP A 75 -10.17 2.78 3.50
CA TRP A 75 -11.03 2.12 2.51
C TRP A 75 -12.50 2.35 2.88
N ILE A 76 -13.39 2.28 1.87
CA ILE A 76 -14.83 2.52 2.05
C ILE A 76 -15.62 1.23 1.84
N THR A 77 -15.46 0.61 0.68
CA THR A 77 -16.26 -0.55 0.30
C THR A 77 -15.46 -1.85 0.30
N ASP A 78 -14.29 -1.83 -0.30
CA ASP A 78 -13.46 -3.02 -0.45
C ASP A 78 -12.05 -2.68 0.04
N TYR A 79 -11.53 -3.51 0.94
CA TYR A 79 -10.20 -3.29 1.51
C TYR A 79 -9.13 -3.12 0.43
N ARG A 80 -9.28 -3.84 -0.68
CA ARG A 80 -8.32 -3.82 -1.79
C ARG A 80 -8.30 -2.49 -2.55
N GLU A 81 -9.32 -1.65 -2.40
CA GLU A 81 -9.35 -0.36 -3.08
C GLU A 81 -8.22 0.56 -2.68
N GLN A 82 -7.56 0.27 -1.57
CA GLN A 82 -6.42 1.05 -1.09
C GLN A 82 -5.19 0.88 -1.97
N ILE A 83 -5.08 -0.23 -2.68
CA ILE A 83 -3.93 -0.52 -3.56
C ILE A 83 -4.45 -0.76 -4.97
N GLN A 84 -4.15 0.17 -5.86
CA GLN A 84 -4.62 0.08 -7.26
C GLN A 84 -3.46 0.27 -8.23
N ILE A 85 -3.56 -0.35 -9.39
CA ILE A 85 -2.70 -0.06 -10.54
C ILE A 85 -3.62 0.23 -11.72
N ASN A 86 -3.42 1.40 -12.35
CA ASN A 86 -4.25 1.85 -13.46
C ASN A 86 -5.74 1.75 -13.14
N SER A 87 -6.11 2.22 -11.95
CA SER A 87 -7.47 2.26 -11.42
C SER A 87 -8.09 0.90 -11.13
N GLN A 88 -7.31 -0.18 -11.13
CA GLN A 88 -7.79 -1.52 -10.80
C GLN A 88 -7.24 -1.96 -9.44
N PRO A 89 -8.09 -2.37 -8.50
CA PRO A 89 -7.62 -2.86 -7.20
C PRO A 89 -6.73 -4.10 -7.37
N ILE A 90 -5.82 -4.28 -6.42
CA ILE A 90 -5.03 -5.51 -6.37
C ILE A 90 -5.97 -6.71 -6.35
N SER A 91 -5.63 -7.76 -7.09
CA SER A 91 -6.47 -8.95 -7.14
C SER A 91 -6.48 -9.66 -5.79
N LYS A 92 -7.56 -10.41 -5.54
CA LYS A 92 -7.66 -11.20 -4.30
C LYS A 92 -6.53 -12.21 -4.19
N SER A 93 -6.16 -12.84 -5.30
CA SER A 93 -5.09 -13.83 -5.29
C SER A 93 -3.73 -13.19 -5.04
N ASP A 94 -3.45 -12.04 -5.62
CA ASP A 94 -2.18 -11.35 -5.37
C ASP A 94 -2.09 -10.88 -3.92
N PHE A 95 -3.18 -10.30 -3.40
CA PHE A 95 -3.22 -9.87 -2.00
C PHE A 95 -2.95 -11.07 -1.07
N ALA A 96 -3.64 -12.18 -1.29
CA ALA A 96 -3.48 -13.38 -0.46
C ALA A 96 -2.06 -13.92 -0.55
N ARG A 97 -1.45 -13.88 -1.72
CA ARG A 97 -0.08 -14.37 -1.93
C ARG A 97 0.91 -13.54 -1.13
N TYR A 98 0.84 -12.22 -1.20
CA TYR A 98 1.76 -11.35 -0.46
C TYR A 98 1.57 -11.47 1.04
N VAL A 99 0.33 -11.47 1.52
CA VAL A 99 0.07 -11.62 2.95
C VAL A 99 0.58 -12.96 3.47
N SER A 100 0.34 -14.03 2.73
CA SER A 100 0.78 -15.37 3.11
C SER A 100 2.30 -15.46 3.14
N GLU A 101 2.97 -14.90 2.14
CA GLU A 101 4.43 -14.97 2.03
C GLU A 101 5.13 -14.23 3.15
N TYR A 102 4.58 -13.09 3.57
CA TYR A 102 5.22 -12.20 4.53
C TYR A 102 4.46 -12.11 5.87
N LYS A 103 3.66 -13.09 6.20
CA LYS A 103 2.78 -13.05 7.39
C LYS A 103 3.53 -12.98 8.71
N ASP A 104 4.76 -13.49 8.77
CA ASP A 104 5.55 -13.53 10.00
C ASP A 104 6.28 -12.21 10.19
N ASN A 105 5.58 -11.23 10.74
CA ASN A 105 6.13 -9.91 11.00
C ASN A 105 5.40 -9.29 12.20
N ASP A 106 6.00 -8.25 12.78
CA ASP A 106 5.46 -7.54 13.93
C ASP A 106 4.76 -6.24 13.55
N CYS A 107 4.50 -6.01 12.26
CA CYS A 107 3.93 -4.77 11.80
C CYS A 107 2.46 -4.62 12.21
N SER A 108 2.04 -3.37 12.38
CA SER A 108 0.62 -3.06 12.50
C SER A 108 -0.06 -3.31 11.15
N GLU A 109 -1.40 -3.25 11.14
CA GLU A 109 -2.17 -3.44 9.92
C GLU A 109 -1.72 -2.49 8.82
N PHE A 110 -1.62 -1.19 9.13
CA PHE A 110 -1.24 -0.20 8.13
C PHE A 110 0.20 -0.37 7.66
N GLU A 111 1.10 -0.71 8.57
CA GLU A 111 2.50 -0.96 8.21
C GLU A 111 2.63 -2.15 7.27
N PHE A 112 1.91 -3.24 7.57
CA PHE A 112 1.94 -4.42 6.71
C PHE A 112 1.34 -4.10 5.34
N LEU A 113 0.19 -3.43 5.31
CA LEU A 113 -0.44 -3.03 4.05
C LEU A 113 0.49 -2.15 3.21
N THR A 114 1.17 -1.20 3.85
CA THR A 114 2.12 -0.32 3.17
C THR A 114 3.26 -1.11 2.54
N ALA A 115 3.80 -2.08 3.27
CA ALA A 115 4.88 -2.93 2.73
C ALA A 115 4.38 -3.77 1.56
N VAL A 116 3.18 -4.35 1.66
CA VAL A 116 2.57 -5.10 0.56
C VAL A 116 2.42 -4.21 -0.67
N MET A 117 1.98 -2.97 -0.48
CA MET A 117 1.84 -2.01 -1.57
C MET A 117 3.16 -1.79 -2.31
N TYR A 118 4.23 -1.52 -1.57
CA TYR A 118 5.53 -1.30 -2.20
C TYR A 118 6.01 -2.53 -2.96
N LYS A 119 5.85 -3.71 -2.37
CA LYS A 119 6.28 -4.96 -3.02
C LYS A 119 5.48 -5.21 -4.28
N TYR A 120 4.16 -5.04 -4.23
CA TYR A 120 3.29 -5.24 -5.38
C TYR A 120 3.64 -4.26 -6.50
N PHE A 121 3.78 -2.98 -6.19
CA PHE A 121 4.12 -1.98 -7.21
C PHE A 121 5.48 -2.24 -7.82
N CYS A 122 6.44 -2.67 -7.02
CA CYS A 122 7.77 -3.02 -7.53
C CYS A 122 7.70 -4.23 -8.46
N ASP A 123 7.01 -5.28 -8.05
CA ASP A 123 6.88 -6.50 -8.86
C ASP A 123 6.16 -6.23 -10.18
N GLU A 124 5.20 -5.30 -10.18
CA GLU A 124 4.43 -4.95 -11.37
C GLU A 124 5.11 -3.88 -12.23
N ASN A 125 6.26 -3.40 -11.83
CA ASN A 125 7.05 -2.41 -12.57
C ASN A 125 6.26 -1.14 -12.90
N VAL A 126 5.57 -0.57 -11.92
CA VAL A 126 4.87 0.69 -12.13
C VAL A 126 5.86 1.80 -12.47
N ASP A 127 5.46 2.72 -13.33
CA ASP A 127 6.28 3.88 -13.67
C ASP A 127 6.29 4.90 -12.53
N TYR A 128 5.14 5.08 -11.88
CA TYR A 128 4.98 5.98 -10.74
C TYR A 128 4.04 5.37 -9.73
N ALA A 129 4.26 5.66 -8.46
CA ALA A 129 3.33 5.31 -7.38
C ALA A 129 2.90 6.59 -6.69
N VAL A 130 1.61 6.88 -6.71
CA VAL A 130 1.02 8.01 -6.00
C VAL A 130 0.57 7.49 -4.63
N VAL A 131 1.19 7.99 -3.58
CA VAL A 131 0.98 7.47 -2.22
C VAL A 131 0.41 8.58 -1.35
N GLU A 132 -0.83 8.37 -0.90
CA GLU A 132 -1.44 9.25 0.08
C GLU A 132 -0.87 8.92 1.45
N CYS A 133 -0.29 9.92 2.11
CA CYS A 133 0.24 9.73 3.45
C CYS A 133 -0.92 9.59 4.43
N GLY A 134 -0.98 8.48 5.12
CA GLY A 134 -1.97 8.25 6.16
C GLY A 134 -1.61 9.00 7.43
N MET A 135 -2.44 8.84 8.45
CA MET A 135 -2.15 9.32 9.80
C MET A 135 -1.89 10.82 9.88
N GLY A 136 -2.74 11.62 9.24
CA GLY A 136 -2.66 13.06 9.36
C GLY A 136 -1.40 13.65 8.77
N GLY A 137 -0.85 13.02 7.76
CA GLY A 137 0.33 13.52 7.10
C GLY A 137 1.62 13.24 7.84
N ALA A 138 1.58 12.40 8.84
CA ALA A 138 2.78 11.98 9.57
C ALA A 138 3.52 10.92 8.75
N GLY A 139 3.68 11.20 7.52
CA GLY A 139 4.35 10.28 6.62
C GLY A 139 5.83 10.50 6.60
#